data_0bad324dedbb3c49d3e72a63852e5eab
#
_entry.id   0bad324dedbb3c49d3e72a63852e5eab
#
_cell.length_a   1.000
_cell.length_b   1.000
_cell.length_c   1.000
_cell.angle_alpha   90.00
_cell.angle_beta   90.00
_cell.angle_gamma   90.00
#
_symmetry.space_group_name_H-M   'P 1'
#
loop_
_entity.id
_entity.type
_entity.pdbx_description
1 polymer ?
#
loop_
_entity_poly.entity_id
_entity_poly.type
_entity_poly.pdbx_seq_one_letter_code
_entity_poly.pdbx_strand_id
1 'polypeptide(L)'
;MTNDDKTNPSEMTRVEPSANAEALKDAWQSTLAEMDSLADEYESDGWKTTTVPTGHTAPESEESGDTDRWGLVFTVPNNYEREIKTALARGDFPEYDVYRKRITQRVFLVVVYFDSASEQALLVAGNYQTAYADDLIERTKTEGEVYSYLRTLNGTQLAAFRHRTPKKFFSKI
;
A
#
# COMPACT_ATOMS: atom_id res chain seq x y z
N MET A 1 41.06 39.42 -11.85
CA MET A 1 41.04 38.05 -11.33
C MET A 1 39.63 37.72 -10.88
N THR A 2 38.89 37.14 -11.74
CA THR A 2 37.53 36.66 -11.46
C THR A 2 37.66 35.24 -10.97
N ASN A 3 37.41 35.04 -9.67
CA ASN A 3 37.10 33.71 -9.16
C ASN A 3 35.76 33.30 -9.72
N ASP A 4 35.77 32.59 -10.81
CA ASP A 4 34.62 31.84 -11.24
C ASP A 4 34.44 30.69 -10.25
N ASP A 5 33.69 30.96 -9.21
CA ASP A 5 33.12 29.91 -8.36
C ASP A 5 32.02 29.24 -9.18
N LYS A 6 32.48 28.41 -10.14
CA LYS A 6 31.56 27.52 -10.90
C LYS A 6 31.16 26.38 -9.97
N THR A 7 30.16 26.64 -9.16
CA THR A 7 29.39 25.57 -8.53
C THR A 7 28.92 24.67 -9.66
N ASN A 8 29.50 23.50 -9.74
CA ASN A 8 29.26 22.56 -10.80
C ASN A 8 27.80 22.08 -10.72
N PRO A 9 26.95 22.39 -11.71
CA PRO A 9 25.52 22.00 -11.66
C PRO A 9 25.29 20.51 -11.50
N SER A 10 26.29 19.69 -11.82
CA SER A 10 26.19 18.24 -11.68
C SER A 10 26.32 17.75 -10.24
N GLU A 11 26.88 18.53 -9.33
CA GLU A 11 26.93 18.17 -7.91
C GLU A 11 25.61 18.44 -7.19
N MET A 12 24.91 19.52 -7.52
CA MET A 12 23.60 19.82 -6.95
C MET A 12 22.53 18.80 -7.37
N THR A 13 22.62 18.24 -8.57
CA THR A 13 21.69 17.21 -9.06
C THR A 13 21.90 15.82 -8.43
N ARG A 14 23.03 15.57 -7.79
CA ARG A 14 23.33 14.29 -7.13
C ARG A 14 22.89 14.22 -5.67
N VAL A 15 22.76 15.37 -4.98
CA VAL A 15 22.42 15.43 -3.56
C VAL A 15 20.91 15.30 -3.34
N GLU A 16 20.06 15.90 -4.17
CA GLU A 16 18.61 15.85 -4.04
C GLU A 16 18.03 14.44 -4.27
N PRO A 17 18.39 13.70 -5.34
CA PRO A 17 17.89 12.33 -5.51
C PRO A 17 18.35 11.39 -4.38
N SER A 18 19.54 11.58 -3.82
CA SER A 18 20.06 10.78 -2.72
C SER A 18 19.31 11.04 -1.41
N ALA A 19 19.03 12.31 -1.09
CA ALA A 19 18.25 12.68 0.09
C ALA A 19 16.79 12.18 0.00
N ASN A 20 16.19 12.26 -1.19
CA ASN A 20 14.87 11.72 -1.45
C ASN A 20 14.82 10.19 -1.32
N ALA A 21 15.82 9.50 -1.84
CA ALA A 21 15.91 8.05 -1.76
C ALA A 21 16.05 7.59 -0.29
N GLU A 22 16.82 8.29 0.54
CA GLU A 22 16.93 8.02 1.98
C GLU A 22 15.61 8.25 2.70
N ALA A 23 14.93 9.36 2.43
CA ALA A 23 13.65 9.68 3.04
C ALA A 23 12.59 8.64 2.70
N LEU A 24 12.56 8.16 1.46
CA LEU A 24 11.64 7.10 1.02
C LEU A 24 11.97 5.75 1.64
N LYS A 25 13.26 5.43 1.77
CA LYS A 25 13.70 4.22 2.46
C LYS A 25 13.31 4.23 3.94
N ASP A 26 13.55 5.34 4.63
CA ASP A 26 13.18 5.51 6.03
C ASP A 26 11.67 5.42 6.22
N ALA A 27 10.90 6.03 5.32
CA ALA A 27 9.44 5.96 5.33
C ALA A 27 8.94 4.52 5.14
N TRP A 28 9.58 3.75 4.27
CA TRP A 28 9.24 2.34 4.08
C TRP A 28 9.55 1.50 5.31
N GLN A 29 10.71 1.70 5.91
CA GLN A 29 11.09 1.02 7.16
C GLN A 29 10.13 1.36 8.30
N SER A 30 9.74 2.64 8.43
CA SER A 30 8.73 3.06 9.40
C SER A 30 7.37 2.41 9.15
N THR A 31 6.98 2.26 7.89
CA THR A 31 5.72 1.62 7.51
C THR A 31 5.71 0.14 7.91
N LEU A 32 6.80 -0.57 7.67
CA LEU A 32 6.95 -1.97 8.08
C LEU A 32 6.95 -2.12 9.60
N ALA A 33 7.62 -1.22 10.32
CA ALA A 33 7.64 -1.21 11.78
C ALA A 33 6.25 -0.94 12.36
N GLU A 34 5.48 -0.05 11.75
CA GLU A 34 4.09 0.21 12.14
C GLU A 34 3.20 -1.01 11.90
N MET A 35 3.36 -1.68 10.77
CA MET A 35 2.65 -2.92 10.49
C MET A 35 2.93 -3.98 11.56
N ASP A 36 4.18 -4.17 11.93
CA ASP A 36 4.56 -5.14 12.97
C ASP A 36 4.00 -4.76 14.34
N SER A 37 3.99 -3.48 14.67
CA SER A 37 3.41 -2.98 15.92
C SER A 37 1.90 -3.21 15.99
N LEU A 38 1.19 -2.98 14.88
CA LEU A 38 -0.24 -3.26 14.79
C LEU A 38 -0.52 -4.76 14.92
N ALA A 39 0.30 -5.60 14.28
CA ALA A 39 0.19 -7.05 14.40
C ALA A 39 0.38 -7.51 15.87
N ASP A 40 1.36 -6.95 16.57
CA ASP A 40 1.61 -7.26 17.98
C ASP A 40 0.41 -6.92 18.86
N GLU A 41 -0.30 -5.84 18.58
CA GLU A 41 -1.52 -5.47 19.28
C GLU A 41 -2.61 -6.52 19.11
N TYR A 42 -2.85 -7.00 17.89
CA TYR A 42 -3.81 -8.07 17.62
C TYR A 42 -3.40 -9.39 18.30
N GLU A 43 -2.12 -9.73 18.21
CA GLU A 43 -1.59 -10.96 18.83
C GLU A 43 -1.72 -10.95 20.35
N SER A 44 -1.54 -9.79 20.99
CA SER A 44 -1.73 -9.65 22.44
C SER A 44 -3.17 -9.87 22.87
N ASP A 45 -4.13 -9.66 21.97
CA ASP A 45 -5.55 -9.96 22.16
C ASP A 45 -5.92 -11.42 21.77
N GLY A 46 -4.94 -12.22 21.41
CA GLY A 46 -5.12 -13.64 21.07
C GLY A 46 -5.47 -13.91 19.60
N TRP A 47 -5.40 -12.89 18.75
CA TRP A 47 -5.71 -13.04 17.33
C TRP A 47 -4.51 -13.61 16.54
N LYS A 48 -4.82 -14.28 15.44
CA LYS A 48 -3.80 -14.67 14.47
C LYS A 48 -3.58 -13.54 13.47
N THR A 49 -2.32 -13.27 13.16
CA THR A 49 -1.95 -12.23 12.20
C THR A 49 -1.15 -12.82 11.05
N THR A 50 -1.34 -12.21 9.89
CA THR A 50 -0.52 -12.43 8.71
C THR A 50 -0.04 -11.05 8.23
N THR A 51 1.27 -10.82 8.19
CA THR A 51 1.85 -9.56 7.74
C THR A 51 2.51 -9.75 6.39
N VAL A 52 2.19 -8.85 5.45
CA VAL A 52 2.65 -8.94 4.06
C VAL A 52 3.26 -7.62 3.61
N PRO A 53 4.58 -7.52 3.52
CA PRO A 53 5.21 -6.41 2.82
C PRO A 53 5.07 -6.63 1.31
N THR A 54 4.50 -5.66 0.59
CA THR A 54 4.38 -5.78 -0.86
C THR A 54 5.50 -5.04 -1.57
N GLY A 55 5.96 -5.59 -2.67
CA GLY A 55 7.04 -4.98 -3.45
C GLY A 55 6.59 -3.81 -4.31
N HIS A 56 5.32 -3.82 -4.72
CA HIS A 56 4.75 -2.81 -5.59
C HIS A 56 3.25 -2.69 -5.37
N THR A 57 2.76 -1.45 -5.34
CA THR A 57 1.34 -1.15 -5.26
C THR A 57 0.98 -0.23 -6.42
N ALA A 58 0.02 -0.64 -7.23
CA ALA A 58 -0.41 0.11 -8.39
C ALA A 58 -1.85 0.61 -8.21
N PRO A 59 -2.08 1.93 -8.31
CA PRO A 59 -3.43 2.45 -8.51
C PRO A 59 -3.90 2.10 -9.93
N GLU A 60 -4.98 1.34 -10.05
CA GLU A 60 -5.56 0.97 -11.34
C GLU A 60 -6.99 1.49 -11.45
N SER A 61 -7.23 2.35 -12.46
CA SER A 61 -8.56 2.73 -12.90
C SER A 61 -8.99 1.81 -14.04
N GLU A 62 -10.27 1.87 -14.40
CA GLU A 62 -10.81 1.09 -15.52
C GLU A 62 -10.07 1.37 -16.85
N GLU A 63 -9.52 2.56 -17.00
CA GLU A 63 -8.83 2.99 -18.23
C GLU A 63 -7.38 2.50 -18.32
N SER A 64 -6.76 2.14 -17.20
CA SER A 64 -5.34 1.81 -17.13
C SER A 64 -5.04 0.32 -16.98
N GLY A 65 -6.05 -0.55 -16.87
CA GLY A 65 -5.87 -1.97 -16.65
C GLY A 65 -6.85 -2.86 -17.38
N ASP A 66 -6.61 -4.15 -17.28
CA ASP A 66 -7.55 -5.16 -17.74
C ASP A 66 -8.87 -5.03 -16.97
N THR A 67 -9.91 -4.85 -17.72
CA THR A 67 -11.33 -4.91 -17.37
C THR A 67 -11.67 -5.26 -15.92
N ASP A 68 -12.44 -4.41 -15.25
CA ASP A 68 -13.06 -4.55 -13.94
C ASP A 68 -12.18 -4.27 -12.72
N ARG A 69 -10.96 -3.82 -12.91
CA ARG A 69 -10.08 -3.46 -11.80
C ARG A 69 -9.99 -1.94 -11.65
N TRP A 70 -10.74 -1.40 -10.72
CA TRP A 70 -10.45 -0.06 -10.23
C TRP A 70 -10.14 -0.18 -8.74
N GLY A 71 -8.90 0.08 -8.37
CA GLY A 71 -8.49 -0.05 -6.99
C GLY A 71 -6.98 -0.06 -6.84
N LEU A 72 -6.55 -0.36 -5.63
CA LEU A 72 -5.14 -0.55 -5.32
C LEU A 72 -4.79 -2.02 -5.50
N VAL A 73 -3.81 -2.29 -6.35
CA VAL A 73 -3.33 -3.65 -6.61
C VAL A 73 -2.00 -3.85 -5.91
N PHE A 74 -1.98 -4.70 -4.90
CA PHE A 74 -0.78 -5.04 -4.15
C PHE A 74 -0.15 -6.28 -4.75
N THR A 75 1.10 -6.17 -5.18
CA THR A 75 1.86 -7.32 -5.69
C THR A 75 2.53 -8.04 -4.52
N VAL A 76 2.08 -9.24 -4.25
CA VAL A 76 2.52 -10.05 -3.12
C VAL A 76 3.75 -10.87 -3.50
N PRO A 77 4.83 -10.84 -2.69
CA PRO A 77 5.95 -11.74 -2.90
C PRO A 77 5.53 -13.22 -2.79
N ASN A 78 6.10 -14.07 -3.62
CA ASN A 78 5.69 -15.48 -3.73
C ASN A 78 5.74 -16.26 -2.42
N ASN A 79 6.68 -15.93 -1.55
CA ASN A 79 6.83 -16.60 -0.25
C ASN A 79 5.69 -16.32 0.75
N TYR A 80 4.81 -15.35 0.47
CA TYR A 80 3.65 -15.04 1.29
C TYR A 80 2.34 -15.67 0.80
N GLU A 81 2.34 -16.25 -0.39
CA GLU A 81 1.13 -16.79 -1.03
C GLU A 81 0.44 -17.84 -0.16
N ARG A 82 1.18 -18.76 0.39
CA ARG A 82 0.65 -19.85 1.23
C ARG A 82 -0.02 -19.31 2.50
N GLU A 83 0.63 -18.39 3.20
CA GLU A 83 0.10 -17.80 4.43
C GLU A 83 -1.19 -17.02 4.18
N ILE A 84 -1.24 -16.27 3.07
CA ILE A 84 -2.44 -15.53 2.67
C ILE A 84 -3.58 -16.49 2.37
N LYS A 85 -3.36 -17.53 1.59
CA LYS A 85 -4.37 -18.54 1.28
C LYS A 85 -4.90 -19.24 2.53
N THR A 86 -4.02 -19.54 3.47
CA THR A 86 -4.40 -20.14 4.76
C THR A 86 -5.30 -19.20 5.55
N ALA A 87 -4.95 -17.91 5.64
CA ALA A 87 -5.77 -16.92 6.32
C ALA A 87 -7.15 -16.77 5.65
N LEU A 88 -7.20 -16.65 4.34
CA LEU A 88 -8.44 -16.49 3.57
C LEU A 88 -9.35 -17.71 3.64
N ALA A 89 -8.81 -18.90 3.83
CA ALA A 89 -9.60 -20.12 4.00
C ALA A 89 -10.32 -20.16 5.36
N ARG A 90 -9.88 -19.37 6.34
CA ARG A 90 -10.41 -19.37 7.71
C ARG A 90 -11.35 -18.21 8.01
N GLY A 91 -11.43 -17.20 7.16
CA GLY A 91 -12.26 -16.03 7.41
C GLY A 91 -12.60 -15.26 6.15
N ASP A 92 -13.62 -14.41 6.26
CA ASP A 92 -14.14 -13.60 5.17
C ASP A 92 -13.55 -12.17 5.15
N PHE A 93 -12.93 -11.73 6.24
CA PHE A 93 -12.33 -10.41 6.39
C PHE A 93 -13.25 -9.26 5.96
N PRO A 94 -14.43 -9.12 6.61
CA PRO A 94 -15.43 -8.13 6.20
C PRO A 94 -15.11 -6.70 6.61
N GLU A 95 -14.14 -6.52 7.51
CA GLU A 95 -13.79 -5.23 8.06
C GLU A 95 -12.37 -4.82 7.66
N TYR A 96 -12.11 -3.53 7.63
CA TYR A 96 -10.79 -3.02 7.27
C TYR A 96 -10.50 -1.68 7.92
N ASP A 97 -9.22 -1.38 8.06
CA ASP A 97 -8.72 -0.07 8.44
C ASP A 97 -7.50 0.28 7.61
N VAL A 98 -7.23 1.57 7.47
CA VAL A 98 -6.10 2.05 6.66
C VAL A 98 -5.29 3.06 7.47
N TYR A 99 -4.01 2.78 7.60
CA TYR A 99 -3.02 3.68 8.18
C TYR A 99 -2.15 4.19 7.05
N ARG A 100 -2.13 5.48 6.80
CA ARG A 100 -1.42 6.06 5.67
C ARG A 100 -0.65 7.32 6.02
N LYS A 101 0.44 7.52 5.30
CA LYS A 101 1.29 8.70 5.45
C LYS A 101 1.81 9.10 4.08
N ARG A 102 1.71 10.38 3.77
CA ARG A 102 2.29 10.93 2.55
C ARG A 102 3.66 11.51 2.87
N ILE A 103 4.67 11.07 2.12
CA ILE A 103 6.01 11.62 2.11
C ILE A 103 6.30 12.08 0.69
N THR A 104 6.43 13.38 0.51
CA THR A 104 6.59 14.04 -0.81
C THR A 104 5.45 13.65 -1.76
N GLN A 105 5.73 12.90 -2.81
CA GLN A 105 4.76 12.47 -3.84
C GLN A 105 4.45 10.98 -3.75
N ARG A 106 4.65 10.38 -2.60
CA ARG A 106 4.39 8.95 -2.37
C ARG A 106 3.56 8.77 -1.12
N VAL A 107 2.59 7.87 -1.21
CA VAL A 107 1.77 7.46 -0.08
C VAL A 107 2.24 6.09 0.38
N PHE A 108 2.57 6.00 1.66
CA PHE A 108 2.88 4.74 2.35
C PHE A 108 1.67 4.35 3.17
N LEU A 109 1.28 3.09 3.12
CA LEU A 109 0.08 2.64 3.81
C LEU A 109 0.22 1.22 4.35
N VAL A 110 -0.54 0.97 5.41
CA VAL A 110 -0.82 -0.37 5.92
C VAL A 110 -2.33 -0.53 5.87
N VAL A 111 -2.78 -1.51 5.11
CA VAL A 111 -4.19 -1.90 5.12
C VAL A 111 -4.35 -3.09 6.05
N VAL A 112 -5.25 -2.97 7.01
CA VAL A 112 -5.57 -4.05 7.94
C VAL A 112 -6.93 -4.60 7.56
N TYR A 113 -6.96 -5.82 7.06
CA TYR A 113 -8.19 -6.57 6.86
C TYR A 113 -8.40 -7.44 8.08
N PHE A 114 -9.55 -7.33 8.71
CA PHE A 114 -9.76 -8.09 9.94
C PHE A 114 -11.12 -8.76 9.99
N ASP A 115 -11.17 -9.83 10.76
CA ASP A 115 -12.34 -10.70 10.88
C ASP A 115 -12.52 -11.05 12.36
N SER A 116 -13.51 -10.41 12.98
CA SER A 116 -13.80 -10.63 14.41
C SER A 116 -14.36 -12.03 14.68
N ALA A 117 -15.05 -12.62 13.73
CA ALA A 117 -15.63 -13.96 13.88
C ALA A 117 -14.56 -15.05 13.96
N SER A 118 -13.51 -14.93 13.15
CA SER A 118 -12.39 -15.88 13.14
C SER A 118 -11.18 -15.42 13.97
N GLU A 119 -11.23 -14.18 14.49
CA GLU A 119 -10.14 -13.54 15.23
C GLU A 119 -8.81 -13.53 14.45
N GLN A 120 -8.88 -13.03 13.24
CA GLN A 120 -7.73 -12.90 12.34
C GLN A 120 -7.57 -11.49 11.81
N ALA A 121 -6.32 -11.08 11.63
CA ALA A 121 -5.97 -9.84 10.93
C ALA A 121 -4.93 -10.14 9.85
N LEU A 122 -5.19 -9.63 8.66
CA LEU A 122 -4.28 -9.66 7.52
C LEU A 122 -3.81 -8.22 7.28
N LEU A 123 -2.52 -7.98 7.47
CA LEU A 123 -1.92 -6.64 7.36
C LEU A 123 -1.04 -6.58 6.13
N VAL A 124 -1.30 -5.62 5.27
CA VAL A 124 -0.60 -5.46 3.99
C VAL A 124 0.03 -4.08 3.94
N ALA A 125 1.35 -4.01 3.84
CA ALA A 125 2.08 -2.76 3.65
C ALA A 125 2.35 -2.52 2.17
N GLY A 126 2.17 -1.29 1.73
CA GLY A 126 2.43 -0.90 0.36
C GLY A 126 2.75 0.57 0.22
N ASN A 127 3.04 0.97 -0.99
CA ASN A 127 3.25 2.37 -1.32
C ASN A 127 2.96 2.61 -2.82
N TYR A 128 2.52 3.81 -3.14
CA TYR A 128 2.27 4.22 -4.51
C TYR A 128 2.61 5.69 -4.73
N GLN A 129 2.89 6.05 -5.96
CA GLN A 129 3.09 7.44 -6.36
C GLN A 129 1.76 8.15 -6.54
N THR A 130 1.62 9.33 -5.95
CA THR A 130 0.36 10.11 -6.01
C THR A 130 -0.04 10.48 -7.44
N ALA A 131 0.95 10.72 -8.32
CA ALA A 131 0.68 11.06 -9.71
C ALA A 131 -0.09 9.97 -10.47
N TYR A 132 0.06 8.71 -10.10
CA TYR A 132 -0.65 7.60 -10.75
C TYR A 132 -2.02 7.28 -10.15
N ALA A 133 -2.41 7.99 -9.09
CA ALA A 133 -3.65 7.72 -8.38
C ALA A 133 -4.82 8.63 -8.80
N ASP A 134 -4.57 9.66 -9.59
CA ASP A 134 -5.59 10.67 -9.93
C ASP A 134 -6.83 10.06 -10.60
N ASP A 135 -6.64 9.20 -11.59
CA ASP A 135 -7.74 8.55 -12.30
C ASP A 135 -8.51 7.59 -11.38
N LEU A 136 -7.80 6.87 -10.53
CA LEU A 136 -8.44 6.00 -9.54
C LEU A 136 -9.26 6.80 -8.53
N ILE A 137 -8.76 7.93 -8.06
CA ILE A 137 -9.47 8.81 -7.13
C ILE A 137 -10.76 9.33 -7.77
N GLU A 138 -10.70 9.77 -9.04
CA GLU A 138 -11.90 10.22 -9.77
C GLU A 138 -12.91 9.10 -9.95
N ARG A 139 -12.47 7.90 -10.30
CA ARG A 139 -13.33 6.73 -10.38
C ARG A 139 -13.99 6.43 -9.03
N THR A 140 -13.22 6.48 -7.96
CA THR A 140 -13.69 6.23 -6.59
C THR A 140 -14.75 7.24 -6.16
N LYS A 141 -14.58 8.53 -6.51
CA LYS A 141 -15.58 9.57 -6.25
C LYS A 141 -16.91 9.27 -6.95
N THR A 142 -16.83 8.83 -8.20
CA THR A 142 -18.01 8.52 -9.01
C THR A 142 -18.77 7.31 -8.47
N GLU A 143 -18.04 6.25 -8.11
CA GLU A 143 -18.62 4.97 -7.68
C GLU A 143 -18.98 4.95 -6.18
N GLY A 144 -18.37 5.81 -5.37
CA GLY A 144 -18.58 5.83 -3.91
C GLY A 144 -17.92 4.66 -3.19
N GLU A 145 -17.06 3.93 -3.85
CA GLU A 145 -16.34 2.77 -3.32
C GLU A 145 -15.02 2.56 -4.05
N VAL A 146 -14.14 1.77 -3.45
CA VAL A 146 -12.87 1.38 -4.07
C VAL A 146 -12.57 -0.07 -3.73
N TYR A 147 -11.82 -0.73 -4.59
CA TYR A 147 -11.36 -2.10 -4.35
C TYR A 147 -9.89 -2.12 -4.00
N SER A 148 -9.47 -3.17 -3.31
CA SER A 148 -8.07 -3.54 -3.20
C SER A 148 -7.90 -5.01 -3.58
N TYR A 149 -6.77 -5.31 -4.21
CA TYR A 149 -6.49 -6.63 -4.74
C TYR A 149 -5.14 -7.10 -4.26
N LEU A 150 -5.04 -8.38 -3.89
CA LEU A 150 -3.77 -9.04 -3.63
C LEU A 150 -3.48 -9.95 -4.82
N ARG A 151 -2.35 -9.74 -5.46
CA ARG A 151 -1.97 -10.41 -6.69
C ARG A 151 -0.53 -10.88 -6.60
N THR A 152 -0.23 -12.07 -7.12
CA THR A 152 1.15 -12.56 -7.23
C THR A 152 1.92 -11.88 -8.37
N LEU A 153 3.23 -12.06 -8.42
CA LEU A 153 4.07 -11.52 -9.48
C LEU A 153 3.66 -11.99 -10.88
N ASN A 154 3.16 -13.21 -11.00
CA ASN A 154 2.70 -13.75 -12.29
C ASN A 154 1.26 -13.37 -12.64
N GLY A 155 0.63 -12.49 -11.85
CA GLY A 155 -0.69 -11.96 -12.13
C GLY A 155 -1.87 -12.74 -11.57
N THR A 156 -1.64 -13.79 -10.78
CA THR A 156 -2.72 -14.55 -10.14
C THR A 156 -3.34 -13.72 -9.02
N GLN A 157 -4.66 -13.49 -9.10
CA GLN A 157 -5.39 -12.79 -8.04
C GLN A 157 -5.65 -13.73 -6.87
N LEU A 158 -5.13 -13.38 -5.70
CA LEU A 158 -5.34 -14.12 -4.46
C LEU A 158 -6.59 -13.68 -3.72
N ALA A 159 -6.87 -12.38 -3.75
CA ALA A 159 -8.01 -11.79 -3.04
C ALA A 159 -8.46 -10.50 -3.70
N ALA A 160 -9.75 -10.19 -3.52
CA ALA A 160 -10.36 -8.94 -3.88
C ALA A 160 -11.23 -8.47 -2.72
N PHE A 161 -11.07 -7.22 -2.32
CA PHE A 161 -11.84 -6.63 -1.23
C PHE A 161 -12.56 -5.38 -1.72
N ARG A 162 -13.81 -5.25 -1.34
CA ARG A 162 -14.63 -4.08 -1.63
C ARG A 162 -14.65 -3.15 -0.41
N HIS A 163 -14.35 -1.89 -0.63
CA HIS A 163 -14.28 -0.88 0.44
C HIS A 163 -15.34 0.19 0.22
N ARG A 164 -16.31 0.26 1.12
CA ARG A 164 -17.44 1.18 1.03
C ARG A 164 -17.20 2.52 1.73
N THR A 165 -16.05 2.68 2.37
CA THR A 165 -15.63 3.92 3.00
C THR A 165 -14.31 4.37 2.38
N PRO A 166 -14.33 4.82 1.10
CA PRO A 166 -13.09 5.09 0.36
C PRO A 166 -12.26 6.23 0.91
N LYS A 167 -12.85 7.13 1.70
CA LYS A 167 -12.11 8.20 2.38
C LYS A 167 -11.03 7.69 3.35
N LYS A 168 -11.10 6.42 3.76
CA LYS A 168 -10.01 5.80 4.54
C LYS A 168 -8.73 5.67 3.71
N PHE A 169 -8.86 5.49 2.39
CA PHE A 169 -7.74 5.39 1.46
C PHE A 169 -7.28 6.74 0.90
N PHE A 170 -8.21 7.63 0.61
CA PHE A 170 -7.93 8.89 -0.09
C PHE A 170 -8.52 10.08 0.65
N SER A 171 -7.66 11.02 1.03
CA SER A 171 -8.07 12.20 1.80
C SER A 171 -8.89 13.23 1.01
N LYS A 172 -8.88 13.15 -0.32
CA LYS A 172 -9.55 14.11 -1.22
C LYS A 172 -10.93 13.66 -1.72
N ILE A 173 -11.53 12.73 -1.05
CA ILE A 173 -12.84 12.20 -1.41
C ILE A 173 -13.94 12.76 -0.48
#